data_a6e5cee4f0d2a5191ac96a07b2964f56
#
_entry.id   a6e5cee4f0d2a5191ac96a07b2964f56
#
_cell.length_a   1.000
_cell.length_b   1.000
_cell.length_c   1.000
_cell.angle_alpha   90.00
_cell.angle_beta   90.00
_cell.angle_gamma   90.00
#
_symmetry.space_group_name_H-M   'P 1'
#
loop_
_entity.id
_entity.type
_entity.pdbx_description
1 polymer ?
#
loop_
_entity_poly.entity_id
_entity_poly.type
_entity_poly.pdbx_seq_one_letter_code
_entity_poly.pdbx_strand_id
1 'polypeptide(L)'
;MSHDRNPQAEQMGDESMVRNLAHQAEAIWPQEQHLFDRYGLSGELRILDLGCGTGEITRRLAARYPQAQLLGIDILESNLVFARRDSRDLGACVDYQQGDAFALNCASARFDLVVCRHMSQAVPDFPQVLAEISRVLKPGGWLHLLSEDYGMLHMPVGKHDPDRFWNENAVAFLQGIHCDGRIGRHSPALLSAAGYHDIAMDYVIVDTLRVPRPTFAGILKAWRDGYVPALAGASGRSEAQVRADFDTMITAIETPPQYAVWHVPVVSGRRP
;
A
#
# COMPACT_ATOMS: atom_id res chain seq x y z
N MET A 1 -25.09 -8.21 7.95
CA MET A 1 -24.81 -6.75 7.96
C MET A 1 -23.77 -6.53 6.89
N SER A 2 -24.06 -5.66 5.92
CA SER A 2 -23.05 -5.27 4.91
C SER A 2 -22.00 -4.44 5.65
N HIS A 3 -20.86 -5.03 5.98
CA HIS A 3 -19.72 -4.23 6.42
C HIS A 3 -19.33 -3.30 5.27
N ASP A 4 -19.06 -2.05 5.59
CA ASP A 4 -18.54 -1.10 4.62
C ASP A 4 -17.24 -1.69 4.03
N ARG A 5 -17.19 -1.88 2.72
CA ARG A 5 -16.05 -2.47 2.02
C ARG A 5 -14.87 -1.51 1.88
N ASN A 6 -15.10 -0.23 2.12
CA ASN A 6 -14.06 0.79 2.16
C ASN A 6 -14.23 1.72 3.38
N PRO A 7 -14.00 1.20 4.60
CA PRO A 7 -14.21 1.95 5.83
C PRO A 7 -13.26 3.14 6.01
N GLN A 8 -12.23 3.27 5.15
CA GLN A 8 -11.27 4.38 5.14
C GLN A 8 -11.48 5.33 3.95
N ALA A 9 -12.64 5.27 3.27
CA ALA A 9 -12.90 6.08 2.06
C ALA A 9 -12.68 7.58 2.28
N GLU A 10 -13.11 8.11 3.43
CA GLU A 10 -12.95 9.51 3.77
C GLU A 10 -11.47 9.89 3.89
N GLN A 11 -10.69 9.13 4.65
CA GLN A 11 -9.26 9.36 4.83
C GLN A 11 -8.51 9.19 3.51
N MET A 12 -8.81 8.13 2.75
CA MET A 12 -8.15 7.84 1.47
C MET A 12 -8.49 8.85 0.36
N GLY A 13 -9.63 9.53 0.46
CA GLY A 13 -10.05 10.60 -0.46
C GLY A 13 -9.48 11.99 -0.10
N ASP A 14 -8.83 12.14 1.04
CA ASP A 14 -8.24 13.41 1.48
C ASP A 14 -7.01 13.79 0.65
N GLU A 15 -6.79 15.09 0.45
CA GLU A 15 -5.64 15.62 -0.31
C GLU A 15 -4.29 15.17 0.27
N SER A 16 -4.21 15.02 1.60
CA SER A 16 -3.01 14.51 2.26
C SER A 16 -2.59 13.13 1.75
N MET A 17 -3.56 12.28 1.37
CA MET A 17 -3.26 10.95 0.83
C MET A 17 -2.73 10.98 -0.59
N VAL A 18 -3.10 11.96 -1.41
CA VAL A 18 -2.46 12.19 -2.72
C VAL A 18 -0.95 12.46 -2.52
N ARG A 19 -0.61 13.32 -1.56
CA ARG A 19 0.80 13.58 -1.18
C ARG A 19 1.49 12.34 -0.63
N ASN A 20 0.78 11.56 0.19
CA ASN A 20 1.30 10.32 0.74
C ASN A 20 1.69 9.31 -0.34
N LEU A 21 0.81 9.08 -1.34
CA LEU A 21 1.08 8.16 -2.44
C LEU A 21 2.35 8.53 -3.22
N ALA A 22 2.58 9.82 -3.47
CA ALA A 22 3.79 10.30 -4.14
C ALA A 22 5.05 10.04 -3.28
N HIS A 23 5.03 10.40 -1.98
CA HIS A 23 6.16 10.16 -1.07
C HIS A 23 6.45 8.68 -0.87
N GLN A 24 5.42 7.83 -0.72
CA GLN A 24 5.60 6.38 -0.63
C GLN A 24 6.21 5.80 -1.90
N ALA A 25 5.74 6.23 -3.07
CA ALA A 25 6.30 5.77 -4.34
C ALA A 25 7.77 6.18 -4.49
N GLU A 26 8.13 7.41 -4.13
CA GLU A 26 9.51 7.90 -4.16
C GLU A 26 10.41 7.12 -3.17
N ALA A 27 9.94 6.88 -1.95
CA ALA A 27 10.72 6.22 -0.91
C ALA A 27 10.94 4.72 -1.17
N ILE A 28 9.94 4.04 -1.73
CA ILE A 28 9.86 2.58 -1.80
C ILE A 28 10.34 2.03 -3.14
N TRP A 29 9.92 2.65 -4.26
CA TRP A 29 10.16 2.11 -5.59
C TRP A 29 11.63 1.85 -5.95
N PRO A 30 12.61 2.67 -5.55
CA PRO A 30 14.02 2.41 -5.87
C PRO A 30 14.53 1.04 -5.43
N GLN A 31 14.01 0.50 -4.33
CA GLN A 31 14.35 -0.83 -3.85
C GLN A 31 13.37 -1.89 -4.38
N GLU A 32 12.08 -1.61 -4.36
CA GLU A 32 11.01 -2.53 -4.75
C GLU A 32 11.13 -2.99 -6.20
N GLN A 33 11.50 -2.10 -7.13
CA GLN A 33 11.58 -2.43 -8.55
C GLN A 33 12.47 -3.65 -8.86
N HIS A 34 13.48 -3.93 -8.05
CA HIS A 34 14.38 -5.07 -8.21
C HIS A 34 13.74 -6.40 -7.81
N LEU A 35 12.68 -6.36 -6.99
CA LEU A 35 11.96 -7.57 -6.59
C LEU A 35 11.18 -8.17 -7.77
N PHE A 36 10.79 -7.35 -8.74
CA PHE A 36 10.11 -7.81 -9.95
C PHE A 36 11.01 -8.66 -10.88
N ASP A 37 12.34 -8.59 -10.72
CA ASP A 37 13.29 -9.42 -11.52
C ASP A 37 13.06 -10.92 -11.27
N ARG A 38 12.65 -11.29 -10.04
CA ARG A 38 12.35 -12.68 -9.66
C ARG A 38 11.26 -13.32 -10.50
N TYR A 39 10.32 -12.52 -11.02
CA TYR A 39 9.17 -13.05 -11.75
C TYR A 39 9.52 -13.52 -13.16
N GLY A 40 10.66 -13.09 -13.72
CA GLY A 40 11.10 -13.47 -15.07
C GLY A 40 10.12 -13.01 -16.17
N LEU A 41 9.31 -11.99 -15.90
CA LEU A 41 8.29 -11.50 -16.82
C LEU A 41 8.88 -10.54 -17.85
N SER A 42 8.51 -10.73 -19.13
CA SER A 42 8.94 -9.87 -20.24
C SER A 42 7.99 -9.98 -21.43
N GLY A 43 8.09 -9.07 -22.39
CA GLY A 43 7.26 -9.05 -23.60
C GLY A 43 5.85 -8.52 -23.36
N GLU A 44 4.90 -9.01 -24.14
CA GLU A 44 3.48 -8.61 -24.09
C GLU A 44 2.79 -9.20 -22.86
N LEU A 45 2.67 -8.43 -21.81
CA LEU A 45 2.05 -8.80 -20.54
C LEU A 45 0.73 -8.08 -20.34
N ARG A 46 -0.13 -8.66 -19.53
CA ARG A 46 -1.28 -7.97 -18.95
C ARG A 46 -1.05 -7.83 -17.44
N ILE A 47 -0.98 -6.59 -16.97
CA ILE A 47 -0.69 -6.28 -15.58
C ILE A 47 -1.88 -5.52 -14.97
N LEU A 48 -2.31 -5.94 -13.80
CA LEU A 48 -3.28 -5.23 -12.97
C LEU A 48 -2.56 -4.54 -11.81
N ASP A 49 -2.79 -3.24 -11.65
CA ASP A 49 -2.46 -2.46 -10.46
C ASP A 49 -3.75 -2.25 -9.66
N LEU A 50 -3.94 -3.03 -8.60
CA LEU A 50 -5.16 -3.07 -7.80
C LEU A 50 -5.03 -2.16 -6.58
N GLY A 51 -5.93 -1.18 -6.46
CA GLY A 51 -5.80 -0.07 -5.53
C GLY A 51 -4.76 0.93 -6.04
N CYS A 52 -4.83 1.28 -7.33
CA CYS A 52 -3.78 2.05 -8.02
C CYS A 52 -3.67 3.52 -7.58
N GLY A 53 -4.65 4.04 -6.83
CA GLY A 53 -4.68 5.41 -6.35
C GLY A 53 -4.51 6.42 -7.50
N THR A 54 -3.54 7.31 -7.37
CA THR A 54 -3.19 8.33 -8.37
C THR A 54 -2.31 7.81 -9.51
N GLY A 55 -2.15 6.49 -9.66
CA GLY A 55 -1.42 5.86 -10.74
C GLY A 55 0.10 5.94 -10.65
N GLU A 56 0.66 6.30 -9.48
CA GLU A 56 2.11 6.42 -9.27
C GLU A 56 2.87 5.14 -9.64
N ILE A 57 2.33 3.99 -9.26
CA ILE A 57 2.95 2.70 -9.52
C ILE A 57 2.61 2.19 -10.91
N THR A 58 1.38 2.41 -11.36
CA THR A 58 0.99 2.06 -12.73
C THR A 58 1.95 2.66 -13.76
N ARG A 59 2.31 3.96 -13.61
CA ARG A 59 3.28 4.65 -14.50
C ARG A 59 4.68 4.02 -14.42
N ARG A 60 5.14 3.66 -13.24
CA ARG A 60 6.45 3.02 -13.03
C ARG A 60 6.49 1.61 -13.62
N LEU A 61 5.40 0.87 -13.50
CA LEU A 61 5.23 -0.45 -14.14
C LEU A 61 5.22 -0.33 -15.67
N ALA A 62 4.57 0.71 -16.24
CA ALA A 62 4.59 0.96 -17.67
C ALA A 62 6.01 1.23 -18.19
N ALA A 63 6.79 2.01 -17.45
CA ALA A 63 8.20 2.25 -17.80
C ALA A 63 9.06 0.98 -17.71
N ARG A 64 8.78 0.11 -16.73
CA ARG A 64 9.50 -1.15 -16.54
C ARG A 64 9.13 -2.21 -17.57
N TYR A 65 7.87 -2.27 -17.98
CA TYR A 65 7.30 -3.25 -18.91
C TYR A 65 6.69 -2.53 -20.14
N PRO A 66 7.52 -1.99 -21.05
CA PRO A 66 7.05 -1.08 -22.11
C PRO A 66 6.17 -1.75 -23.17
N GLN A 67 6.12 -3.09 -23.19
CA GLN A 67 5.23 -3.85 -24.09
C GLN A 67 3.96 -4.35 -23.37
N ALA A 68 3.80 -4.07 -22.07
CA ALA A 68 2.65 -4.53 -21.32
C ALA A 68 1.40 -3.66 -21.54
N GLN A 69 0.25 -4.29 -21.37
CA GLN A 69 -1.03 -3.61 -21.19
C GLN A 69 -1.34 -3.53 -19.68
N LEU A 70 -1.45 -2.33 -19.16
CA LEU A 70 -1.69 -2.09 -17.75
C LEU A 70 -3.13 -1.62 -17.52
N LEU A 71 -3.74 -2.17 -16.48
CA LEU A 71 -5.03 -1.73 -15.98
C LEU A 71 -4.85 -1.32 -14.52
N GLY A 72 -5.10 -0.05 -14.21
CA GLY A 72 -5.22 0.44 -12.84
C GLY A 72 -6.68 0.38 -12.40
N ILE A 73 -6.96 -0.21 -11.25
CA ILE A 73 -8.31 -0.21 -10.64
C ILE A 73 -8.22 0.43 -9.26
N ASP A 74 -9.12 1.38 -8.99
CA ASP A 74 -9.31 1.97 -7.67
C ASP A 74 -10.81 2.20 -7.42
N ILE A 75 -11.20 2.22 -6.15
CA ILE A 75 -12.60 2.45 -5.78
C ILE A 75 -12.94 3.95 -5.81
N LEU A 76 -11.95 4.82 -5.63
CA LEU A 76 -12.11 6.27 -5.56
C LEU A 76 -11.89 6.92 -6.95
N GLU A 77 -12.98 7.34 -7.58
CA GLU A 77 -12.90 8.05 -8.86
C GLU A 77 -12.08 9.35 -8.77
N SER A 78 -12.08 10.03 -7.62
CA SER A 78 -11.26 11.21 -7.37
C SER A 78 -9.75 10.95 -7.62
N ASN A 79 -9.24 9.80 -7.19
CA ASN A 79 -7.86 9.40 -7.41
C ASN A 79 -7.59 9.10 -8.90
N LEU A 80 -8.55 8.45 -9.57
CA LEU A 80 -8.44 8.08 -10.99
C LEU A 80 -8.40 9.30 -11.92
N VAL A 81 -9.00 10.42 -11.52
CA VAL A 81 -8.86 11.69 -12.25
C VAL A 81 -7.39 12.11 -12.33
N PHE A 82 -6.66 12.04 -11.22
CA PHE A 82 -5.21 12.32 -11.20
C PHE A 82 -4.45 11.28 -12.02
N ALA A 83 -4.76 9.98 -11.83
CA ALA A 83 -4.09 8.89 -12.54
C ALA A 83 -4.19 9.06 -14.07
N ARG A 84 -5.38 9.33 -14.59
CA ARG A 84 -5.59 9.56 -16.03
C ARG A 84 -4.90 10.82 -16.52
N ARG A 85 -4.93 11.91 -15.73
CA ARG A 85 -4.25 13.17 -16.07
C ARG A 85 -2.75 12.96 -16.25
N ASP A 86 -2.13 12.28 -15.29
CA ASP A 86 -0.67 12.17 -15.18
C ASP A 86 -0.10 11.02 -16.03
N SER A 87 -0.96 10.20 -16.65
CA SER A 87 -0.59 9.11 -17.55
C SER A 87 -0.90 9.38 -19.03
N ARG A 88 -1.27 10.61 -19.40
CA ARG A 88 -1.69 10.95 -20.79
C ARG A 88 -0.64 10.58 -21.84
N ASP A 89 0.63 10.72 -21.49
CA ASP A 89 1.74 10.47 -22.40
C ASP A 89 2.03 8.97 -22.62
N LEU A 90 1.44 8.10 -21.81
CA LEU A 90 1.58 6.64 -21.93
C LEU A 90 0.63 6.02 -22.95
N GLY A 91 -0.31 6.81 -23.48
CA GLY A 91 -1.21 6.37 -24.54
C GLY A 91 -2.07 5.16 -24.18
N ALA A 92 -2.33 4.30 -25.16
CA ALA A 92 -3.26 3.17 -25.03
C ALA A 92 -2.71 1.97 -24.23
N CYS A 93 -1.47 2.01 -23.77
CA CYS A 93 -0.89 0.91 -22.98
C CYS A 93 -1.33 0.94 -21.50
N VAL A 94 -1.91 2.04 -21.02
CA VAL A 94 -2.40 2.21 -19.65
C VAL A 94 -3.87 2.63 -19.67
N ASP A 95 -4.71 1.91 -18.95
CA ASP A 95 -6.11 2.23 -18.71
C ASP A 95 -6.42 2.28 -17.22
N TYR A 96 -7.41 3.08 -16.82
CA TYR A 96 -7.84 3.24 -15.44
C TYR A 96 -9.36 3.09 -15.32
N GLN A 97 -9.80 2.21 -14.43
CA GLN A 97 -11.21 1.91 -14.22
C GLN A 97 -11.58 2.00 -12.74
N GLN A 98 -12.73 2.59 -12.45
CA GLN A 98 -13.30 2.51 -11.12
C GLN A 98 -13.82 1.09 -10.89
N GLY A 99 -13.49 0.51 -9.71
CA GLY A 99 -13.90 -0.84 -9.39
C GLY A 99 -13.73 -1.20 -7.93
N ASP A 100 -14.48 -2.23 -7.52
CA ASP A 100 -14.44 -2.81 -6.19
C ASP A 100 -13.55 -4.06 -6.20
N ALA A 101 -12.51 -4.08 -5.35
CA ALA A 101 -11.58 -5.21 -5.23
C ALA A 101 -12.25 -6.52 -4.77
N PHE A 102 -13.43 -6.44 -4.14
CA PHE A 102 -14.24 -7.61 -3.77
C PHE A 102 -15.06 -8.21 -4.92
N ALA A 103 -15.17 -7.51 -6.06
CA ALA A 103 -15.96 -7.96 -7.21
C ALA A 103 -15.41 -7.30 -8.49
N LEU A 104 -14.24 -7.73 -8.95
CA LEU A 104 -13.58 -7.16 -10.11
C LEU A 104 -14.35 -7.45 -11.40
N ASN A 105 -14.68 -6.40 -12.16
CA ASN A 105 -15.27 -6.52 -13.49
C ASN A 105 -14.19 -6.89 -14.53
N CYS A 106 -13.51 -8.00 -14.29
CA CYS A 106 -12.46 -8.55 -15.13
C CYS A 106 -12.71 -10.03 -15.38
N ALA A 107 -12.37 -10.49 -16.60
CA ALA A 107 -12.40 -11.91 -16.92
C ALA A 107 -11.42 -12.70 -16.02
N SER A 108 -11.77 -13.95 -15.72
CA SER A 108 -10.87 -14.88 -15.05
C SER A 108 -9.63 -15.17 -15.89
N ALA A 109 -8.50 -15.45 -15.25
CA ALA A 109 -7.24 -15.81 -15.91
C ALA A 109 -6.80 -14.79 -16.99
N ARG A 110 -6.91 -13.49 -16.67
CA ARG A 110 -6.61 -12.38 -17.60
C ARG A 110 -5.18 -11.87 -17.45
N PHE A 111 -4.64 -11.79 -16.22
CA PHE A 111 -3.41 -11.07 -15.91
C PHE A 111 -2.24 -12.00 -15.66
N ASP A 112 -1.06 -11.60 -16.14
CA ASP A 112 0.22 -12.26 -15.89
C ASP A 112 0.80 -11.85 -14.54
N LEU A 113 0.49 -10.62 -14.12
CA LEU A 113 0.92 -10.03 -12.85
C LEU A 113 -0.23 -9.20 -12.25
N VAL A 114 -0.48 -9.37 -10.98
CA VAL A 114 -1.26 -8.44 -10.17
C VAL A 114 -0.35 -7.80 -9.15
N VAL A 115 -0.33 -6.48 -9.13
CA VAL A 115 0.34 -5.66 -8.10
C VAL A 115 -0.73 -5.07 -7.21
N CYS A 116 -0.59 -5.22 -5.89
CA CYS A 116 -1.49 -4.65 -4.90
C CYS A 116 -0.64 -4.04 -3.79
N ARG A 117 -0.71 -2.72 -3.62
CA ARG A 117 0.15 -1.99 -2.69
C ARG A 117 -0.66 -1.11 -1.76
N HIS A 118 -0.30 -1.12 -0.47
CA HIS A 118 -0.90 -0.27 0.56
C HIS A 118 -2.45 -0.34 0.61
N MET A 119 -3.05 -1.42 0.16
CA MET A 119 -4.50 -1.61 0.14
C MET A 119 -4.96 -2.72 1.09
N SER A 120 -4.19 -3.79 1.25
CA SER A 120 -4.60 -4.98 2.00
C SER A 120 -4.96 -4.69 3.46
N GLN A 121 -4.28 -3.74 4.11
CA GLN A 121 -4.59 -3.29 5.47
C GLN A 121 -5.80 -2.34 5.53
N ALA A 122 -6.25 -1.85 4.39
CA ALA A 122 -7.34 -0.87 4.32
C ALA A 122 -8.72 -1.50 4.06
N VAL A 123 -8.75 -2.78 3.74
CA VAL A 123 -9.98 -3.52 3.43
C VAL A 123 -10.30 -4.53 4.52
N PRO A 124 -11.57 -4.66 4.93
CA PRO A 124 -12.00 -5.76 5.78
C PRO A 124 -11.96 -7.06 4.95
N ASP A 125 -11.70 -8.20 5.59
CA ASP A 125 -11.75 -9.51 4.96
C ASP A 125 -10.88 -9.61 3.66
N PHE A 126 -9.59 -9.26 3.77
CA PHE A 126 -8.65 -9.39 2.66
C PHE A 126 -8.63 -10.78 1.98
N PRO A 127 -8.90 -11.91 2.65
CA PRO A 127 -9.09 -13.21 1.98
C PRO A 127 -10.10 -13.21 0.83
N GLN A 128 -11.20 -12.46 0.89
CA GLN A 128 -12.14 -12.35 -0.23
C GLN A 128 -11.50 -11.58 -1.41
N VAL A 129 -10.77 -10.50 -1.14
CA VAL A 129 -10.01 -9.77 -2.16
C VAL A 129 -8.94 -10.67 -2.78
N LEU A 130 -8.24 -11.47 -1.98
CA LEU A 130 -7.25 -12.44 -2.47
C LEU A 130 -7.88 -13.50 -3.38
N ALA A 131 -9.11 -13.93 -3.10
CA ALA A 131 -9.85 -14.84 -3.99
C ALA A 131 -10.15 -14.19 -5.35
N GLU A 132 -10.54 -12.91 -5.38
CA GLU A 132 -10.73 -12.17 -6.64
C GLU A 132 -9.41 -11.95 -7.40
N ILE A 133 -8.34 -11.60 -6.70
CA ILE A 133 -6.98 -11.55 -7.28
C ILE A 133 -6.63 -12.90 -7.91
N SER A 134 -6.84 -13.99 -7.18
CA SER A 134 -6.58 -15.34 -7.68
C SER A 134 -7.43 -15.67 -8.92
N ARG A 135 -8.69 -15.26 -8.93
CA ARG A 135 -9.60 -15.49 -10.08
C ARG A 135 -9.09 -14.80 -11.35
N VAL A 136 -8.63 -13.55 -11.24
CA VAL A 136 -8.22 -12.76 -12.41
C VAL A 136 -6.78 -13.02 -12.86
N LEU A 137 -5.90 -13.52 -12.00
CA LEU A 137 -4.57 -13.99 -12.37
C LEU A 137 -4.68 -15.22 -13.28
N LYS A 138 -3.78 -15.35 -14.25
CA LYS A 138 -3.59 -16.59 -15.01
C LYS A 138 -3.02 -17.69 -14.09
N PRO A 139 -3.27 -18.99 -14.37
CA PRO A 139 -2.48 -20.06 -13.76
C PRO A 139 -0.98 -19.79 -13.96
N GLY A 140 -0.18 -19.90 -12.91
CA GLY A 140 1.24 -19.55 -12.93
C GLY A 140 1.55 -18.05 -12.94
N GLY A 141 0.54 -17.17 -12.95
CA GLY A 141 0.70 -15.72 -12.82
C GLY A 141 1.18 -15.30 -11.43
N TRP A 142 1.79 -14.13 -11.33
CA TRP A 142 2.38 -13.63 -10.10
C TRP A 142 1.48 -12.61 -9.38
N LEU A 143 1.41 -12.74 -8.06
CA LEU A 143 0.96 -11.68 -7.16
C LEU A 143 2.17 -11.00 -6.54
N HIS A 144 2.23 -9.67 -6.61
CA HIS A 144 3.13 -8.81 -5.86
C HIS A 144 2.30 -8.00 -4.87
N LEU A 145 2.44 -8.30 -3.59
CA LEU A 145 1.66 -7.72 -2.50
C LEU A 145 2.58 -6.93 -1.58
N LEU A 146 2.51 -5.61 -1.60
CA LEU A 146 3.16 -4.75 -0.64
C LEU A 146 2.13 -4.29 0.38
N SER A 147 2.34 -4.66 1.63
CA SER A 147 1.37 -4.49 2.71
C SER A 147 1.97 -3.80 3.93
N GLU A 148 1.13 -3.11 4.68
CA GLU A 148 1.54 -2.48 5.92
C GLU A 148 1.72 -3.51 7.05
N ASP A 149 2.66 -3.23 7.92
CA ASP A 149 2.73 -3.80 9.26
C ASP A 149 3.15 -2.68 10.23
N TYR A 150 2.18 -2.12 10.92
CA TYR A 150 2.42 -1.00 11.83
C TYR A 150 3.25 -1.37 13.07
N GLY A 151 3.58 -2.64 13.28
CA GLY A 151 4.56 -3.07 14.25
C GLY A 151 6.01 -3.07 13.74
N MET A 152 6.26 -2.60 12.50
CA MET A 152 7.57 -2.59 11.86
C MET A 152 8.10 -1.18 11.56
N LEU A 153 7.59 -0.18 12.25
CA LEU A 153 8.03 1.20 12.15
C LEU A 153 8.63 1.64 13.47
N HIS A 154 9.95 1.88 13.47
CA HIS A 154 10.74 2.11 14.68
C HIS A 154 11.46 3.44 14.63
N MET A 155 11.45 4.14 15.76
CA MET A 155 12.10 5.43 15.95
C MET A 155 12.69 5.52 17.36
N PRO A 156 13.60 6.47 17.63
CA PRO A 156 14.12 6.65 18.98
C PRO A 156 12.97 6.93 19.96
N VAL A 157 12.96 6.19 21.05
CA VAL A 157 12.05 6.44 22.18
C VAL A 157 12.46 7.73 22.87
N GLY A 158 11.50 8.62 23.05
CA GLY A 158 11.68 9.91 23.71
C GLY A 158 10.58 10.20 24.72
N LYS A 159 10.03 11.41 24.68
CA LYS A 159 8.87 11.79 25.50
C LYS A 159 7.63 10.95 25.17
N HIS A 160 7.51 10.54 23.92
CA HIS A 160 6.47 9.64 23.41
C HIS A 160 7.13 8.36 22.92
N ASP A 161 6.45 7.24 23.07
CA ASP A 161 6.88 5.92 22.61
C ASP A 161 6.21 5.61 21.26
N PRO A 162 6.95 5.64 20.12
CA PRO A 162 6.40 5.36 18.82
C PRO A 162 5.85 3.93 18.68
N ASP A 163 6.52 2.93 19.27
CA ASP A 163 6.08 1.54 19.20
C ASP A 163 4.72 1.35 19.88
N ARG A 164 4.57 2.00 21.04
CA ARG A 164 3.28 2.04 21.74
C ARG A 164 2.21 2.78 20.93
N PHE A 165 2.57 3.91 20.32
CA PHE A 165 1.65 4.70 19.48
C PHE A 165 1.05 3.85 18.35
N TRP A 166 1.88 3.15 17.57
CA TRP A 166 1.39 2.36 16.45
C TRP A 166 0.47 1.23 16.90
N ASN A 167 0.81 0.53 17.98
CA ASN A 167 0.01 -0.56 18.52
C ASN A 167 -1.32 -0.09 19.13
N GLU A 168 -1.30 0.98 19.91
CA GLU A 168 -2.48 1.45 20.66
C GLU A 168 -3.40 2.35 19.84
N ASN A 169 -2.92 2.97 18.77
CA ASN A 169 -3.72 3.86 17.93
C ASN A 169 -3.98 3.25 16.54
N ALA A 170 -2.98 3.09 15.69
CA ALA A 170 -3.20 2.66 14.32
C ALA A 170 -3.74 1.22 14.23
N VAL A 171 -3.13 0.26 14.93
CA VAL A 171 -3.59 -1.14 14.93
C VAL A 171 -4.97 -1.25 15.58
N ALA A 172 -5.21 -0.56 16.71
CA ALA A 172 -6.50 -0.58 17.38
C ALA A 172 -7.61 0.06 16.53
N PHE A 173 -7.32 1.17 15.85
CA PHE A 173 -8.25 1.80 14.90
C PHE A 173 -8.64 0.82 13.80
N LEU A 174 -7.67 0.20 13.14
CA LEU A 174 -7.92 -0.75 12.05
C LEU A 174 -8.72 -1.96 12.51
N GLN A 175 -8.41 -2.51 13.69
CA GLN A 175 -9.20 -3.59 14.28
C GLN A 175 -10.65 -3.16 14.54
N GLY A 176 -10.88 -1.93 14.98
CA GLY A 176 -12.22 -1.37 15.20
C GLY A 176 -13.07 -1.28 13.94
N ILE A 177 -12.45 -1.17 12.77
CA ILE A 177 -13.09 -1.18 11.45
C ILE A 177 -12.91 -2.50 10.69
N HIS A 178 -12.57 -3.58 11.39
CA HIS A 178 -12.38 -4.94 10.87
C HIS A 178 -11.25 -5.09 9.84
N CYS A 179 -10.27 -4.18 9.85
CA CYS A 179 -9.07 -4.25 9.04
C CYS A 179 -7.86 -4.77 9.84
N ASP A 180 -6.88 -5.35 9.14
CA ASP A 180 -5.69 -5.91 9.79
C ASP A 180 -4.47 -4.99 9.60
N GLY A 181 -4.14 -4.21 10.63
CA GLY A 181 -2.96 -3.32 10.66
C GLY A 181 -1.61 -4.05 10.72
N ARG A 182 -1.61 -5.38 10.72
CA ARG A 182 -0.42 -6.25 10.69
C ARG A 182 -0.46 -7.24 9.54
N ILE A 183 -1.28 -6.98 8.53
CA ILE A 183 -1.50 -7.87 7.39
C ILE A 183 -0.20 -8.26 6.67
N GLY A 184 0.82 -7.40 6.68
CA GLY A 184 2.13 -7.68 6.09
C GLY A 184 2.74 -8.98 6.59
N ARG A 185 2.79 -9.20 7.92
CA ARG A 185 3.32 -10.44 8.52
C ARG A 185 2.40 -11.63 8.35
N HIS A 186 1.10 -11.42 8.14
CA HIS A 186 0.11 -12.48 7.96
C HIS A 186 -0.01 -12.93 6.49
N SER A 187 0.40 -12.09 5.54
CA SER A 187 0.24 -12.33 4.11
C SER A 187 0.87 -13.63 3.61
N PRO A 188 2.06 -14.09 4.05
CA PRO A 188 2.60 -15.38 3.59
C PRO A 188 1.68 -16.56 3.93
N ALA A 189 1.09 -16.57 5.12
CA ALA A 189 0.15 -17.62 5.54
C ALA A 189 -1.16 -17.56 4.74
N LEU A 190 -1.66 -16.35 4.44
CA LEU A 190 -2.85 -16.16 3.61
C LEU A 190 -2.62 -16.65 2.18
N LEU A 191 -1.48 -16.33 1.56
CA LEU A 191 -1.13 -16.82 0.24
C LEU A 191 -1.02 -18.35 0.23
N SER A 192 -0.34 -18.93 1.23
CA SER A 192 -0.23 -20.39 1.37
C SER A 192 -1.58 -21.07 1.50
N ALA A 193 -2.48 -20.53 2.33
CA ALA A 193 -3.84 -21.04 2.50
C ALA A 193 -4.68 -20.92 1.21
N ALA A 194 -4.43 -19.92 0.38
CA ALA A 194 -5.04 -19.74 -0.93
C ALA A 194 -4.40 -20.61 -2.04
N GLY A 195 -3.42 -21.47 -1.70
CA GLY A 195 -2.78 -22.41 -2.62
C GLY A 195 -1.65 -21.81 -3.45
N TYR A 196 -1.21 -20.59 -3.19
CA TYR A 196 -0.05 -20.02 -3.89
C TYR A 196 1.22 -20.81 -3.56
N HIS A 197 2.12 -20.89 -4.54
CA HIS A 197 3.46 -21.48 -4.40
C HIS A 197 4.55 -20.45 -4.74
N ASP A 198 5.83 -20.83 -4.62
CA ASP A 198 6.97 -19.92 -4.77
C ASP A 198 6.82 -18.64 -3.93
N ILE A 199 6.25 -18.80 -2.73
CA ILE A 199 6.01 -17.67 -1.83
C ILE A 199 7.34 -17.16 -1.31
N ALA A 200 7.56 -15.85 -1.49
CA ALA A 200 8.73 -15.18 -0.93
C ALA A 200 8.29 -13.95 -0.14
N MET A 201 9.03 -13.65 0.93
CA MET A 201 8.87 -12.45 1.74
C MET A 201 10.14 -11.62 1.70
N ASP A 202 10.02 -10.38 1.28
CA ASP A 202 11.08 -9.39 1.22
C ASP A 202 10.69 -8.17 2.06
N TYR A 203 11.65 -7.29 2.31
CA TYR A 203 11.41 -6.01 2.98
C TYR A 203 12.05 -4.88 2.19
N VAL A 204 11.27 -3.84 1.92
CA VAL A 204 11.82 -2.54 1.53
C VAL A 204 12.12 -1.75 2.80
N ILE A 205 13.32 -1.19 2.88
CA ILE A 205 13.76 -0.46 4.06
C ILE A 205 13.66 1.05 3.77
N VAL A 206 12.66 1.69 4.34
CA VAL A 206 12.53 3.15 4.34
C VAL A 206 13.16 3.67 5.62
N ASP A 207 14.36 4.24 5.54
CA ASP A 207 15.06 4.76 6.71
C ASP A 207 15.74 6.11 6.42
N THR A 208 16.21 6.75 7.48
CA THR A 208 16.84 8.07 7.42
C THR A 208 18.24 8.11 6.81
N LEU A 209 18.77 6.96 6.36
CA LEU A 209 20.06 6.84 5.67
C LEU A 209 19.90 6.51 4.19
N ARG A 210 18.83 5.80 3.80
CA ARG A 210 18.56 5.35 2.43
C ARG A 210 17.63 6.30 1.67
N VAL A 211 16.69 6.93 2.41
CA VAL A 211 15.65 7.78 1.83
C VAL A 211 15.89 9.23 2.28
N PRO A 212 15.72 10.24 1.41
CA PRO A 212 15.78 11.62 1.84
C PRO A 212 14.84 11.88 3.02
N ARG A 213 15.36 12.48 4.09
CA ARG A 213 14.56 12.74 5.30
C ARG A 213 13.26 13.51 5.03
N PRO A 214 13.23 14.52 4.13
CA PRO A 214 11.99 15.20 3.78
C PRO A 214 10.94 14.26 3.16
N THR A 215 11.34 13.29 2.32
CA THR A 215 10.44 12.30 1.71
C THR A 215 9.86 11.37 2.77
N PHE A 216 10.70 10.82 3.66
CA PHE A 216 10.22 9.96 4.75
C PHE A 216 9.32 10.75 5.73
N ALA A 217 9.72 11.94 6.16
CA ALA A 217 8.90 12.81 7.00
C ALA A 217 7.58 13.20 6.32
N GLY A 218 7.59 13.36 4.99
CA GLY A 218 6.41 13.65 4.17
C GLY A 218 5.33 12.58 4.29
N ILE A 219 5.70 11.30 4.37
CA ILE A 219 4.77 10.19 4.62
C ILE A 219 4.05 10.38 5.96
N LEU A 220 4.80 10.63 7.05
CA LEU A 220 4.21 10.79 8.38
C LEU A 220 3.38 12.08 8.50
N LYS A 221 3.80 13.15 7.82
CA LYS A 221 3.01 14.39 7.75
C LYS A 221 1.66 14.16 7.08
N ALA A 222 1.65 13.42 5.98
CA ALA A 222 0.41 13.08 5.29
C ALA A 222 -0.49 12.18 6.14
N TRP A 223 0.06 11.17 6.82
CA TRP A 223 -0.70 10.34 7.76
C TRP A 223 -1.25 11.16 8.94
N ARG A 224 -0.45 12.06 9.52
CA ARG A 224 -0.92 12.97 10.57
C ARG A 224 -2.12 13.79 10.09
N ASP A 225 -2.01 14.40 8.91
CA ASP A 225 -3.03 15.30 8.39
C ASP A 225 -4.34 14.56 8.04
N GLY A 226 -4.25 13.35 7.49
CA GLY A 226 -5.42 12.55 7.09
C GLY A 226 -6.04 11.68 8.20
N TYR A 227 -5.28 11.27 9.22
CA TYR A 227 -5.75 10.25 10.16
C TYR A 227 -5.92 10.73 11.62
N VAL A 228 -5.42 11.89 12.00
CA VAL A 228 -5.51 12.36 13.40
C VAL A 228 -6.93 12.32 13.96
N PRO A 229 -7.98 12.79 13.28
CA PRO A 229 -9.34 12.72 13.83
C PRO A 229 -9.83 11.28 14.05
N ALA A 230 -9.58 10.40 13.09
CA ALA A 230 -9.99 8.99 13.16
C ALA A 230 -9.28 8.24 14.29
N LEU A 231 -7.96 8.43 14.43
CA LEU A 231 -7.14 7.82 15.48
C LEU A 231 -7.53 8.35 16.87
N ALA A 232 -7.81 9.64 17.00
CA ALA A 232 -8.29 10.25 18.23
C ALA A 232 -9.64 9.66 18.67
N GLY A 233 -10.58 9.56 17.73
CA GLY A 233 -11.89 8.96 17.98
C GLY A 233 -11.80 7.48 18.41
N ALA A 234 -10.96 6.70 17.76
CA ALA A 234 -10.80 5.28 18.09
C ALA A 234 -10.07 5.02 19.40
N SER A 235 -9.08 5.85 19.76
CA SER A 235 -8.25 5.65 20.97
C SER A 235 -8.79 6.35 22.21
N GLY A 236 -9.82 7.22 22.09
CA GLY A 236 -10.32 8.07 23.17
C GLY A 236 -9.35 9.18 23.61
N ARG A 237 -8.32 9.45 22.82
CA ARG A 237 -7.35 10.52 23.05
C ARG A 237 -7.79 11.80 22.34
N SER A 238 -7.29 12.95 22.77
CA SER A 238 -7.54 14.19 22.03
C SER A 238 -6.71 14.24 20.74
N GLU A 239 -7.23 14.92 19.71
CA GLU A 239 -6.48 15.16 18.47
C GLU A 239 -5.13 15.84 18.72
N ALA A 240 -5.06 16.75 19.68
CA ALA A 240 -3.82 17.42 20.06
C ALA A 240 -2.76 16.43 20.56
N GLN A 241 -3.16 15.39 21.32
CA GLN A 241 -2.26 14.34 21.79
C GLN A 241 -1.77 13.46 20.67
N VAL A 242 -2.67 13.02 19.77
CA VAL A 242 -2.32 12.19 18.62
C VAL A 242 -1.41 12.98 17.66
N ARG A 243 -1.69 14.25 17.42
CA ARG A 243 -0.86 15.14 16.60
C ARG A 243 0.53 15.32 17.19
N ALA A 244 0.64 15.50 18.51
CA ALA A 244 1.93 15.66 19.20
C ALA A 244 2.81 14.40 19.07
N ASP A 245 2.21 13.19 19.06
CA ASP A 245 2.95 11.96 18.82
C ASP A 245 3.52 11.93 17.39
N PHE A 246 2.71 12.25 16.38
CA PHE A 246 3.19 12.38 14.99
C PHE A 246 4.30 13.43 14.88
N ASP A 247 4.13 14.62 15.48
CA ASP A 247 5.12 15.69 15.41
C ASP A 247 6.45 15.27 16.06
N THR A 248 6.40 14.46 17.12
CA THR A 248 7.58 13.88 17.75
C THR A 248 8.30 12.91 16.80
N MET A 249 7.57 12.02 16.13
CA MET A 249 8.11 11.09 15.15
C MET A 249 8.69 11.81 13.92
N ILE A 250 7.97 12.82 13.39
CA ILE A 250 8.42 13.66 12.28
C ILE A 250 9.73 14.37 12.64
N THR A 251 9.80 14.96 13.84
CA THR A 251 11.00 15.62 14.34
C THR A 251 12.18 14.66 14.44
N ALA A 252 11.95 13.43 14.90
CA ALA A 252 12.99 12.40 14.96
C ALA A 252 13.53 12.05 13.56
N ILE A 253 12.65 11.96 12.55
CA ILE A 253 13.06 11.73 11.15
C ILE A 253 13.86 12.91 10.62
N GLU A 254 13.43 14.15 10.87
CA GLU A 254 14.03 15.36 10.31
C GLU A 254 15.35 15.76 10.98
N THR A 255 15.63 15.28 12.21
CA THR A 255 16.78 15.73 13.02
C THR A 255 17.95 14.75 12.97
N PRO A 256 19.02 15.03 12.21
CA PRO A 256 20.27 14.25 12.32
C PRO A 256 20.91 14.37 13.71
N PRO A 257 21.59 13.31 14.20
CA PRO A 257 21.84 12.02 13.57
C PRO A 257 20.80 10.94 13.90
N GLN A 258 19.60 11.30 14.35
CA GLN A 258 18.59 10.32 14.76
C GLN A 258 18.26 9.35 13.62
N TYR A 259 18.09 8.07 14.00
CA TYR A 259 17.76 6.99 13.08
C TYR A 259 16.31 6.59 13.27
N ALA A 260 15.57 6.57 12.16
CA ALA A 260 14.21 6.06 12.08
C ALA A 260 14.13 5.07 10.90
N VAL A 261 13.32 4.03 11.05
CA VAL A 261 13.18 2.98 10.04
C VAL A 261 11.74 2.46 9.97
N TRP A 262 11.27 2.24 8.75
CA TRP A 262 10.06 1.51 8.44
C TRP A 262 10.43 0.33 7.53
N HIS A 263 10.21 -0.89 8.03
CA HIS A 263 10.34 -2.10 7.25
C HIS A 263 9.00 -2.37 6.56
N VAL A 264 8.96 -2.22 5.25
CA VAL A 264 7.76 -2.42 4.45
C VAL A 264 7.75 -3.84 3.90
N PRO A 265 6.83 -4.71 4.36
CA PRO A 265 6.76 -6.08 3.88
C PRO A 265 6.30 -6.15 2.43
N VAL A 266 6.98 -6.97 1.64
CA VAL A 266 6.59 -7.32 0.27
C VAL A 266 6.51 -8.84 0.19
N VAL A 267 5.32 -9.34 -0.09
CA VAL A 267 5.08 -10.77 -0.27
C VAL A 267 4.76 -11.03 -1.74
N SER A 268 5.38 -12.03 -2.32
CA SER A 268 5.06 -12.48 -3.67
C SER A 268 4.73 -13.97 -3.68
N GLY A 269 3.94 -14.38 -4.65
CA GLY A 269 3.62 -15.79 -4.85
C GLY A 269 3.04 -16.03 -6.23
N ARG A 270 3.16 -17.28 -6.73
CA ARG A 270 2.57 -17.73 -7.99
C ARG A 270 1.23 -18.39 -7.73
N ARG A 271 0.25 -18.02 -8.55
CA ARG A 271 -1.05 -18.69 -8.55
C ARG A 271 -0.89 -20.14 -9.03
N PRO A 272 -1.58 -21.12 -8.38
CA PRO A 272 -1.61 -22.50 -8.85
C PRO A 272 -2.25 -22.66 -10.23
#